data_d0013c745b5bafc0b9eb9a659a7f3455
#
_entry.id   d0013c745b5bafc0b9eb9a659a7f3455
#
_cell.length_a   1.000
_cell.length_b   1.000
_cell.length_c   1.000
_cell.angle_alpha   90.00
_cell.angle_beta   90.00
_cell.angle_gamma   90.00
#
_symmetry.space_group_name_H-M   'P 1'
#
loop_
_entity.id
_entity.type
_entity.pdbx_description
1 polymer ?
#
loop_
_entity_poly.entity_id
_entity_poly.type
_entity_poly.pdbx_seq_one_letter_code
_entity_poly.pdbx_strand_id
1 'polypeptide(L)' 'MTPQFAKTLGSIAYANGLPCAPAASPEFMAAINPAIGSNIDAMKAWLSGWVEASLAA' A
#
# COMPACT_ATOMS: atom_id res chain seq x y z
N MET A 1 -9.79 1.68 -6.23
CA MET A 1 -9.27 1.43 -4.87
C MET A 1 -9.42 2.68 -4.03
N THR A 2 -9.91 2.56 -2.81
CA THR A 2 -10.00 3.70 -1.90
C THR A 2 -8.65 3.92 -1.21
N PRO A 3 -8.32 5.15 -0.80
CA PRO A 3 -7.09 5.40 -0.04
C PRO A 3 -7.02 4.59 1.25
N GLN A 4 -8.15 4.39 1.91
CA GLN A 4 -8.21 3.62 3.14
C GLN A 4 -7.86 2.15 2.91
N PHE A 5 -8.35 1.58 1.84
CA PHE A 5 -8.01 0.21 1.48
C PHE A 5 -6.52 0.06 1.16
N ALA A 6 -5.97 1.01 0.40
CA ALA A 6 -4.55 1.01 0.08
C ALA A 6 -3.70 1.11 1.35
N LYS A 7 -4.11 1.95 2.30
CA LYS A 7 -3.43 2.09 3.58
C LYS A 7 -3.45 0.78 4.37
N THR A 8 -4.58 0.10 4.37
CA THR A 8 -4.71 -1.21 5.02
C THR A 8 -3.76 -2.23 4.38
N LEU A 9 -3.66 -2.24 3.06
CA LEU A 9 -2.74 -3.14 2.38
C LEU A 9 -1.28 -2.84 2.73
N GLY A 10 -0.93 -1.57 2.92
CA GLY A 10 0.40 -1.19 3.36
C GLY A 10 0.73 -1.74 4.74
N SER A 11 -0.21 -1.63 5.67
CA SER A 11 -0.08 -2.20 7.01
C SER A 11 0.12 -3.71 6.96
N ILE A 12 -0.67 -4.39 6.15
CA ILE A 12 -0.59 -5.85 5.99
C ILE A 12 0.76 -6.24 5.41
N ALA A 13 1.25 -5.46 4.44
CA ALA A 13 2.55 -5.72 3.84
C ALA A 13 3.67 -5.63 4.87
N TYR A 14 3.62 -4.66 5.77
CA TYR A 14 4.59 -4.57 6.85
C TYR A 14 4.54 -5.80 7.74
N ALA A 15 3.34 -6.23 8.11
CA ALA A 15 3.16 -7.41 8.97
C ALA A 15 3.69 -8.68 8.30
N ASN A 16 3.68 -8.73 6.98
CA ASN A 16 4.19 -9.87 6.22
C ASN A 16 5.68 -9.78 5.89
N GLY A 17 6.37 -8.75 6.41
CA GLY A 17 7.80 -8.60 6.18
C GLY A 17 8.17 -8.06 4.81
N LEU A 18 7.21 -7.47 4.09
CA LEU A 18 7.50 -6.88 2.78
C LEU A 18 8.21 -5.53 2.93
N PRO A 19 9.03 -5.13 1.96
CA PRO A 19 9.71 -3.83 2.00
C PRO A 19 8.73 -2.68 1.80
N CYS A 20 9.18 -1.46 2.11
CA CYS A 20 8.38 -0.25 1.92
C CYS A 20 8.35 0.14 0.44
N ALA A 21 7.73 -0.72 -0.36
CA ALA A 21 7.62 -0.53 -1.79
C ALA A 21 6.29 -1.12 -2.26
N PRO A 22 5.35 -0.31 -2.77
CA PRO A 22 4.06 -0.83 -3.22
C PRO A 22 4.18 -1.91 -4.28
N ALA A 23 5.19 -1.83 -5.13
CA ALA A 23 5.42 -2.81 -6.19
C ALA A 23 5.73 -4.21 -5.64
N ALA A 24 6.16 -4.32 -4.39
CA ALA A 24 6.44 -5.58 -3.74
C ALA A 24 5.18 -6.25 -3.19
N SER A 25 4.05 -5.56 -3.18
CA SER A 25 2.78 -6.08 -2.66
C SER A 25 1.94 -6.62 -3.81
N PRO A 26 1.84 -7.95 -3.99
CA PRO A 26 1.04 -8.49 -5.09
C PRO A 26 -0.45 -8.16 -4.96
N GLU A 27 -0.97 -8.10 -3.75
CA GLU A 27 -2.36 -7.73 -3.53
C GLU A 27 -2.64 -6.30 -3.96
N PHE A 28 -1.74 -5.37 -3.62
CA PHE A 28 -1.87 -3.97 -4.02
C PHE A 28 -1.76 -3.83 -5.53
N MET A 29 -0.78 -4.46 -6.14
CA MET A 29 -0.57 -4.36 -7.58
C MET A 29 -1.73 -4.96 -8.37
N ALA A 30 -2.37 -6.00 -7.84
CA ALA A 30 -3.55 -6.59 -8.47
C ALA A 30 -4.78 -5.69 -8.33
N ALA A 31 -4.84 -4.89 -7.29
CA ALA A 31 -6.02 -4.05 -7.00
C ALA A 31 -5.99 -2.70 -7.71
N ILE A 32 -4.80 -2.19 -8.07
CA ILE A 32 -4.73 -0.91 -8.79
C ILE A 32 -4.99 -1.11 -10.28
N ASN A 33 -5.49 -0.04 -10.90
CA ASN A 33 -5.72 -0.03 -12.33
C ASN A 33 -4.70 0.88 -12.99
N PRO A 34 -3.73 0.34 -13.75
CA PRO A 34 -2.65 1.15 -14.31
C PRO A 34 -3.13 2.19 -15.33
N ALA A 35 -4.35 2.07 -15.84
CA ALA A 35 -4.90 3.04 -16.78
C ALA A 35 -5.46 4.29 -16.11
N ILE A 36 -5.55 4.31 -14.78
CA ILE A 36 -6.14 5.42 -14.02
C ILE A 36 -5.04 6.16 -13.29
N GLY A 37 -5.02 7.50 -13.46
CA GLY A 37 -4.02 8.36 -12.82
C GLY A 37 -4.10 8.42 -11.29
N SER A 38 -5.18 7.93 -10.70
CA SER A 38 -5.34 7.91 -9.24
C SER A 38 -4.41 6.91 -8.54
N ASN A 39 -3.66 6.12 -9.28
CA ASN A 39 -2.73 5.15 -8.69
C ASN A 39 -1.67 5.82 -7.82
N ILE A 40 -1.30 7.06 -8.12
CA ILE A 40 -0.32 7.79 -7.32
C ILE A 40 -0.85 8.02 -5.90
N ASP A 41 -2.12 8.40 -5.77
CA ASP A 41 -2.74 8.60 -4.47
C ASP A 41 -2.83 7.28 -3.70
N ALA A 42 -3.16 6.20 -4.39
CA ALA A 42 -3.20 4.87 -3.78
C ALA A 42 -1.81 4.45 -3.29
N MET A 43 -0.78 4.72 -4.05
CA MET A 43 0.60 4.41 -3.65
C MET A 43 1.02 5.20 -2.42
N LYS A 44 0.67 6.48 -2.36
CA LYS A 44 0.96 7.30 -1.18
C LYS A 44 0.24 6.78 0.06
N ALA A 45 -1.01 6.37 -0.09
CA ALA A 45 -1.79 5.81 1.02
C ALA A 45 -1.18 4.49 1.49
N TRP A 46 -0.75 3.64 0.56
CA TRP A 46 -0.09 2.38 0.89
C TRP A 46 1.19 2.63 1.70
N LEU A 47 2.03 3.57 1.23
CA LEU A 47 3.26 3.92 1.92
C LEU A 47 2.98 4.44 3.32
N SER A 48 1.96 5.27 3.47
CA SER A 48 1.53 5.79 4.76
C SER A 48 1.15 4.66 5.72
N GLY A 49 0.39 3.69 5.25
CA GLY A 49 -0.01 2.53 6.05
C GLY A 49 1.20 1.70 6.49
N TRP A 50 2.12 1.47 5.59
CA TRP A 50 3.34 0.71 5.90
C TRP A 50 4.17 1.43 6.97
N VAL A 51 4.38 2.74 6.78
CA VAL A 51 5.17 3.55 7.73
C VAL A 51 4.50 3.60 9.08
N GLU A 52 3.19 3.83 9.14
CA GLU A 52 2.46 3.86 10.40
C GLU A 52 2.55 2.53 11.14
N ALA A 53 2.44 1.43 10.42
CA ALA A 53 2.59 0.10 11.01
C ALA A 53 4.00 -0.10 11.57
N SER A 54 5.02 0.36 10.85
CA SER A 54 6.40 0.21 11.29
C SER A 54 6.67 1.05 12.54
N LEU A 55 6.06 2.22 12.64
CA LEU A 55 6.22 3.08 13.82
C LEU A 55 5.47 2.56 15.03
N ALA A 56 4.40 1.80 14.81
CA ALA A 56 3.60 1.23 15.88
C ALA A 56 4.18 -0.10 16.40
N ALA A 57 5.09 -0.68 15.66
CA ALA A 57 5.65 -2.00 16.00
C ALA A 57 6.65 -1.95 17.15
#